data_c3a417b796e3023c7a4cf6cb6c2df31a
#
_entry.id   c3a417b796e3023c7a4cf6cb6c2df31a
#
_cell.length_a   1.000
_cell.length_b   1.000
_cell.length_c   1.000
_cell.angle_alpha   90.00
_cell.angle_beta   90.00
_cell.angle_gamma   90.00
#
_symmetry.space_group_name_H-M   'P 1'
#
loop_
_entity.id
_entity.type
_entity.pdbx_description
1 polymer ?
#
loop_
_entity_poly.entity_id
_entity_poly.type
_entity_poly.pdbx_seq_one_letter_code
_entity_poly.pdbx_strand_id
1 'polypeptide(L)'
;MTEPPLDISQMLNVGIAATDRGEYENALRVFSAVYTKVPADKMPQGWSSYGLCLARVEGKRKLGAEMCQKAIQLQSYEGRHRANLVRVYITAKNRKKAVDVLDDSLRRLRNDPELVRVRREIGYRQSPQISFLPRTNPLNKLYSRYFPQLRVRGKIIAIVIASLIYVALIAAVFKLIVQ
;
A
#
# COMPACT_ATOMS: atom_id res chain seq x y z
N MET A 1 -14.17 -39.56 19.57
CA MET A 1 -13.13 -39.48 18.52
C MET A 1 -12.50 -38.12 18.66
N THR A 2 -11.32 -38.03 19.26
CA THR A 2 -10.55 -36.77 19.35
C THR A 2 -9.88 -36.56 18.00
N GLU A 3 -10.24 -35.46 17.34
CA GLU A 3 -9.51 -35.02 16.12
C GLU A 3 -8.00 -34.95 16.42
N PRO A 4 -7.15 -35.38 15.49
CA PRO A 4 -5.71 -35.24 15.69
C PRO A 4 -5.37 -33.76 15.88
N PRO A 5 -4.37 -33.44 16.72
CA PRO A 5 -3.98 -32.05 16.94
C PRO A 5 -3.56 -31.42 15.60
N LEU A 6 -4.15 -30.26 15.28
CA LEU A 6 -3.84 -29.50 14.07
C LEU A 6 -2.32 -29.25 13.98
N ASP A 7 -1.74 -29.52 12.82
CA ASP A 7 -0.37 -29.16 12.54
C ASP A 7 -0.20 -27.61 12.61
N ILE A 8 0.98 -27.15 13.00
CA ILE A 8 1.29 -25.72 13.18
C ILE A 8 0.97 -24.92 11.91
N SER A 9 1.22 -25.52 10.73
CA SER A 9 0.88 -24.89 9.44
C SER A 9 -0.64 -24.76 9.25
N GLN A 10 -1.41 -25.73 9.68
CA GLN A 10 -2.88 -25.68 9.66
C GLN A 10 -3.40 -24.62 10.63
N MET A 11 -2.86 -24.57 11.85
CA MET A 11 -3.19 -23.51 12.81
C MET A 11 -2.90 -22.10 12.25
N LEU A 12 -1.76 -21.94 11.58
CA LEU A 12 -1.40 -20.67 10.96
C LEU A 12 -2.44 -20.25 9.90
N ASN A 13 -2.83 -21.18 9.04
CA ASN A 13 -3.85 -20.95 8.01
C ASN A 13 -5.22 -20.60 8.62
N VAL A 14 -5.61 -21.27 9.71
CA VAL A 14 -6.82 -20.92 10.47
C VAL A 14 -6.75 -19.49 11.01
N GLY A 15 -5.62 -19.09 11.58
CA GLY A 15 -5.41 -17.70 12.06
C GLY A 15 -5.48 -16.67 10.94
N ILE A 16 -4.89 -16.97 9.77
CA ILE A 16 -4.95 -16.11 8.60
C ILE A 16 -6.40 -15.98 8.11
N ALA A 17 -7.11 -17.09 7.96
CA ALA A 17 -8.50 -17.10 7.53
C ALA A 17 -9.43 -16.35 8.49
N ALA A 18 -9.22 -16.49 9.81
CA ALA A 18 -9.95 -15.72 10.82
C ALA A 18 -9.68 -14.22 10.70
N THR A 19 -8.42 -13.83 10.43
CA THR A 19 -8.07 -12.42 10.17
C THR A 19 -8.79 -11.87 8.94
N ASP A 20 -8.88 -12.66 7.85
CA ASP A 20 -9.57 -12.28 6.61
C ASP A 20 -11.08 -12.10 6.80
N ARG A 21 -11.69 -12.86 7.74
CA ARG A 21 -13.08 -12.69 8.15
C ARG A 21 -13.31 -11.55 9.14
N GLY A 22 -12.24 -10.94 9.66
CA GLY A 22 -12.33 -9.88 10.67
C GLY A 22 -12.48 -10.38 12.10
N GLU A 23 -12.30 -11.69 12.34
CA GLU A 23 -12.36 -12.34 13.66
C GLU A 23 -11.02 -12.17 14.40
N TYR A 24 -10.64 -10.93 14.68
CA TYR A 24 -9.29 -10.59 15.15
C TYR A 24 -8.95 -11.19 16.52
N GLU A 25 -9.93 -11.34 17.42
CA GLU A 25 -9.71 -11.94 18.74
C GLU A 25 -9.42 -13.45 18.65
N ASN A 26 -10.16 -14.16 17.79
CA ASN A 26 -9.95 -15.58 17.54
C ASN A 26 -8.58 -15.80 16.84
N ALA A 27 -8.29 -15.00 15.82
CA ALA A 27 -7.01 -15.01 15.12
C ALA A 27 -5.84 -14.76 16.07
N LEU A 28 -5.97 -13.79 16.98
CA LEU A 28 -4.96 -13.44 17.97
C LEU A 28 -4.60 -14.63 18.86
N ARG A 29 -5.61 -15.35 19.38
CA ARG A 29 -5.40 -16.56 20.19
C ARG A 29 -4.64 -17.64 19.42
N VAL A 30 -5.01 -17.87 18.17
CA VAL A 30 -4.35 -18.86 17.31
C VAL A 30 -2.88 -18.46 17.05
N PHE A 31 -2.64 -17.21 16.64
CA PHE A 31 -1.27 -16.74 16.39
C PHE A 31 -0.40 -16.77 17.64
N SER A 32 -0.93 -16.41 18.81
CA SER A 32 -0.20 -16.48 20.07
C SER A 32 0.26 -17.92 20.35
N ALA A 33 -0.61 -18.91 20.13
CA ALA A 33 -0.27 -20.32 20.31
C ALA A 33 0.79 -20.81 19.29
N VAL A 34 0.71 -20.35 18.04
CA VAL A 34 1.67 -20.70 16.98
C VAL A 34 3.05 -20.10 17.28
N TYR A 35 3.11 -18.79 17.50
CA TYR A 35 4.38 -18.08 17.65
C TYR A 35 5.04 -18.20 19.02
N THR A 36 4.39 -18.86 19.97
CA THR A 36 5.02 -19.38 21.19
C THR A 36 5.91 -20.59 20.88
N LYS A 37 5.56 -21.37 19.85
CA LYS A 37 6.23 -22.62 19.47
C LYS A 37 7.25 -22.44 18.34
N VAL A 38 6.97 -21.52 17.41
CA VAL A 38 7.77 -21.33 16.20
C VAL A 38 8.15 -19.85 16.03
N PRO A 39 9.43 -19.51 15.88
CA PRO A 39 9.83 -18.13 15.65
C PRO A 39 9.34 -17.60 14.29
N ALA A 40 9.12 -16.28 14.23
CA ALA A 40 8.53 -15.59 13.09
C ALA A 40 9.31 -15.69 11.77
N ASP A 41 10.64 -15.82 11.86
CA ASP A 41 11.53 -15.99 10.69
C ASP A 41 11.32 -17.32 9.98
N LYS A 42 10.91 -18.36 10.70
CA LYS A 42 10.56 -19.66 10.12
C LYS A 42 9.17 -19.72 9.54
N MET A 43 8.24 -18.89 10.01
CA MET A 43 6.86 -18.83 9.53
C MET A 43 6.38 -17.38 9.31
N PRO A 44 6.98 -16.65 8.37
CA PRO A 44 6.68 -15.23 8.16
C PRO A 44 5.27 -14.96 7.61
N GLN A 45 4.61 -15.98 7.03
CA GLN A 45 3.31 -15.84 6.34
C GLN A 45 2.22 -15.24 7.24
N GLY A 46 2.15 -15.67 8.51
CA GLY A 46 1.17 -15.18 9.49
C GLY A 46 1.61 -13.96 10.29
N TRP A 47 2.90 -13.58 10.22
CA TRP A 47 3.46 -12.59 11.11
C TRP A 47 2.82 -11.21 11.00
N SER A 48 2.53 -10.78 9.77
CA SER A 48 1.83 -9.50 9.55
C SER A 48 0.35 -9.55 9.98
N SER A 49 -0.30 -10.70 9.84
CA SER A 49 -1.68 -10.90 10.30
C SER A 49 -1.75 -10.88 11.83
N TYR A 50 -0.78 -11.50 12.51
CA TYR A 50 -0.64 -11.39 13.95
C TYR A 50 -0.43 -9.94 14.40
N GLY A 51 0.46 -9.19 13.73
CA GLY A 51 0.67 -7.77 13.99
C GLY A 51 -0.59 -6.92 13.82
N LEU A 52 -1.41 -7.23 12.80
CA LEU A 52 -2.70 -6.57 12.60
C LEU A 52 -3.67 -6.89 13.75
N CYS A 53 -3.76 -8.15 14.20
CA CYS A 53 -4.60 -8.54 15.32
C CYS A 53 -4.18 -7.83 16.63
N LEU A 54 -2.89 -7.77 16.94
CA LEU A 54 -2.37 -7.03 18.08
C LEU A 54 -2.73 -5.54 18.03
N ALA A 55 -2.64 -4.93 16.85
CA ALA A 55 -3.00 -3.52 16.68
C ALA A 55 -4.50 -3.26 16.84
N ARG A 56 -5.35 -4.22 16.44
CA ARG A 56 -6.81 -4.12 16.49
C ARG A 56 -7.37 -4.42 17.86
N VAL A 57 -6.95 -5.52 18.48
CA VAL A 57 -7.50 -6.06 19.73
C VAL A 57 -6.84 -5.42 20.94
N GLU A 58 -5.51 -5.39 20.97
CA GLU A 58 -4.74 -4.92 22.12
C GLU A 58 -4.26 -3.47 22.00
N GLY A 59 -4.55 -2.81 20.90
CA GLY A 59 -4.10 -1.44 20.67
C GLY A 59 -2.59 -1.28 20.49
N LYS A 60 -1.83 -2.36 20.37
CA LYS A 60 -0.35 -2.39 20.18
C LYS A 60 0.05 -2.01 18.76
N ARG A 61 -0.34 -0.81 18.31
CA ARG A 61 -0.22 -0.35 16.92
C ARG A 61 1.22 -0.23 16.44
N LYS A 62 2.14 0.22 17.32
CA LYS A 62 3.57 0.34 17.01
C LYS A 62 4.18 -1.03 16.76
N LEU A 63 3.98 -1.95 17.69
CA LEU A 63 4.45 -3.33 17.57
C LEU A 63 3.86 -4.02 16.34
N GLY A 64 2.55 -3.87 16.09
CA GLY A 64 1.91 -4.41 14.89
C GLY A 64 2.51 -3.90 13.59
N ALA A 65 2.88 -2.60 13.53
CA ALA A 65 3.55 -2.04 12.36
C ALA A 65 4.97 -2.61 12.18
N GLU A 66 5.73 -2.74 13.25
CA GLU A 66 7.09 -3.34 13.24
C GLU A 66 7.05 -4.80 12.76
N MET A 67 6.07 -5.57 13.23
CA MET A 67 5.85 -6.96 12.79
C MET A 67 5.52 -7.05 11.30
N CYS A 68 4.65 -6.18 10.79
CA CYS A 68 4.34 -6.11 9.36
C CYS A 68 5.59 -5.72 8.54
N GLN A 69 6.39 -4.76 9.00
CA GLN A 69 7.62 -4.36 8.33
C GLN A 69 8.63 -5.50 8.28
N LYS A 70 8.81 -6.24 9.38
CA LYS A 70 9.69 -7.42 9.43
C LYS A 70 9.19 -8.51 8.47
N ALA A 71 7.89 -8.77 8.40
CA ALA A 71 7.31 -9.70 7.45
C ALA A 71 7.58 -9.29 5.98
N ILE A 72 7.49 -7.98 5.67
CA ILE A 72 7.83 -7.44 4.35
C ILE A 72 9.32 -7.64 4.01
N GLN A 73 10.22 -7.52 4.99
CA GLN A 73 11.65 -7.77 4.79
C GLN A 73 11.93 -9.24 4.47
N LEU A 74 11.22 -10.15 5.14
CA LEU A 74 11.38 -11.60 4.94
C LEU A 74 10.73 -12.07 3.63
N GLN A 75 9.57 -11.51 3.27
CA GLN A 75 8.79 -11.88 2.08
C GLN A 75 8.33 -10.62 1.32
N SER A 76 9.25 -9.99 0.61
CA SER A 76 9.03 -8.69 -0.05
C SER A 76 7.97 -8.71 -1.17
N TYR A 77 7.70 -9.88 -1.75
CA TYR A 77 6.73 -10.05 -2.84
C TYR A 77 5.32 -10.40 -2.36
N GLU A 78 5.13 -10.61 -1.05
CA GLU A 78 3.82 -10.94 -0.49
C GLU A 78 3.01 -9.66 -0.22
N GLY A 79 1.97 -9.43 -1.03
CA GLY A 79 1.13 -8.24 -0.95
C GLY A 79 0.34 -8.14 0.36
N ARG A 80 -0.01 -9.29 0.97
CA ARG A 80 -0.71 -9.37 2.26
C ARG A 80 0.02 -8.62 3.37
N HIS A 81 1.34 -8.73 3.45
CA HIS A 81 2.12 -8.05 4.49
C HIS A 81 2.01 -6.53 4.38
N ARG A 82 2.06 -6.02 3.15
CA ARG A 82 1.89 -4.59 2.85
C ARG A 82 0.47 -4.12 3.10
N ALA A 83 -0.52 -4.92 2.71
CA ALA A 83 -1.93 -4.64 2.97
C ALA A 83 -2.21 -4.57 4.48
N ASN A 84 -1.66 -5.50 5.27
CA ASN A 84 -1.80 -5.50 6.72
C ASN A 84 -1.11 -4.29 7.36
N LEU A 85 0.07 -3.88 6.88
CA LEU A 85 0.72 -2.64 7.34
C LEU A 85 -0.15 -1.40 7.09
N VAL A 86 -0.78 -1.32 5.92
CA VAL A 86 -1.75 -0.24 5.63
C VAL A 86 -2.91 -0.26 6.62
N ARG A 87 -3.51 -1.43 6.89
CA ARG A 87 -4.60 -1.59 7.86
C ARG A 87 -4.18 -1.19 9.28
N VAL A 88 -2.96 -1.55 9.70
CA VAL A 88 -2.39 -1.12 10.99
C VAL A 88 -2.26 0.40 11.07
N TYR A 89 -1.76 1.07 10.02
CA TYR A 89 -1.68 2.54 10.01
C TYR A 89 -3.06 3.21 10.00
N ILE A 90 -4.07 2.62 9.35
CA ILE A 90 -5.45 3.11 9.43
C ILE A 90 -5.98 2.97 10.87
N THR A 91 -5.75 1.83 11.52
CA THR A 91 -6.10 1.60 12.94
C THR A 91 -5.39 2.60 13.86
N ALA A 92 -4.16 2.99 13.52
CA ALA A 92 -3.40 4.02 14.23
C ALA A 92 -3.85 5.46 13.90
N LYS A 93 -4.91 5.65 13.10
CA LYS A 93 -5.38 6.95 12.59
C LYS A 93 -4.32 7.72 11.78
N ASN A 94 -3.28 7.05 11.32
CA ASN A 94 -2.20 7.64 10.50
C ASN A 94 -2.46 7.40 9.00
N ARG A 95 -3.50 8.07 8.48
CA ARG A 95 -3.92 7.94 7.09
C ARG A 95 -2.82 8.32 6.09
N LYS A 96 -1.95 9.28 6.43
CA LYS A 96 -0.85 9.69 5.56
C LYS A 96 0.11 8.52 5.32
N LYS A 97 0.64 7.93 6.39
CA LYS A 97 1.54 6.75 6.28
C LYS A 97 0.86 5.57 5.59
N ALA A 98 -0.43 5.32 5.86
CA ALA A 98 -1.18 4.25 5.19
C ALA A 98 -1.21 4.45 3.67
N VAL A 99 -1.47 5.67 3.21
CA VAL A 99 -1.52 6.03 1.79
C VAL A 99 -0.13 5.94 1.15
N ASP A 100 0.91 6.43 1.83
CA ASP A 100 2.29 6.39 1.32
C ASP A 100 2.75 4.93 1.12
N VAL A 101 2.48 4.05 2.09
CA VAL A 101 2.79 2.62 1.98
C VAL A 101 1.98 1.96 0.86
N LEU A 102 0.69 2.27 0.74
CA LEU A 102 -0.16 1.70 -0.30
C LEU A 102 0.30 2.13 -1.70
N ASP A 103 0.62 3.40 -1.89
CA ASP A 103 1.10 3.92 -3.18
C ASP A 103 2.44 3.28 -3.59
N ASP A 104 3.38 3.14 -2.65
CA ASP A 104 4.64 2.44 -2.91
C ASP A 104 4.41 0.97 -3.23
N SER A 105 3.52 0.31 -2.47
CA SER A 105 3.21 -1.10 -2.68
C SER A 105 2.55 -1.37 -4.03
N LEU A 106 1.59 -0.55 -4.45
CA LEU A 106 0.93 -0.67 -5.76
C LEU A 106 1.87 -0.40 -6.95
N ARG A 107 2.95 0.35 -6.72
CA ARG A 107 4.01 0.53 -7.73
C ARG A 107 4.87 -0.71 -7.89
N ARG A 108 5.18 -1.39 -6.78
CA ARG A 108 6.04 -2.57 -6.76
C ARG A 108 5.30 -3.84 -7.16
N LEU A 109 4.09 -4.04 -6.61
CA LEU A 109 3.26 -5.21 -6.78
C LEU A 109 1.98 -4.83 -7.52
N ARG A 110 2.10 -4.70 -8.84
CA ARG A 110 0.97 -4.33 -9.68
C ARG A 110 -0.10 -5.42 -9.67
N ASN A 111 -1.35 -4.99 -9.55
CA ASN A 111 -2.52 -5.88 -9.58
C ASN A 111 -2.55 -6.94 -8.48
N ASP A 112 -1.75 -6.81 -7.41
CA ASP A 112 -1.85 -7.69 -6.26
C ASP A 112 -3.27 -7.60 -5.66
N PRO A 113 -3.98 -8.73 -5.48
CA PRO A 113 -5.37 -8.75 -5.07
C PRO A 113 -5.59 -8.16 -3.66
N GLU A 114 -4.66 -8.38 -2.73
CA GLU A 114 -4.74 -7.86 -1.37
C GLU A 114 -4.57 -6.33 -1.33
N LEU A 115 -3.67 -5.80 -2.14
CA LEU A 115 -3.47 -4.35 -2.27
C LEU A 115 -4.66 -3.67 -2.96
N VAL A 116 -5.25 -4.32 -3.97
CA VAL A 116 -6.47 -3.83 -4.62
C VAL A 116 -7.64 -3.86 -3.64
N ARG A 117 -7.74 -4.91 -2.81
CA ARG A 117 -8.77 -5.03 -1.77
C ARG A 117 -8.63 -3.93 -0.73
N VAL A 118 -7.46 -3.74 -0.12
CA VAL A 118 -7.25 -2.72 0.90
C VAL A 118 -7.43 -1.30 0.35
N ARG A 119 -7.08 -1.05 -0.91
CA ARG A 119 -7.34 0.22 -1.58
C ARG A 119 -8.84 0.55 -1.61
N ARG A 120 -9.70 -0.45 -1.89
CA ARG A 120 -11.16 -0.29 -1.84
C ARG A 120 -11.66 -0.08 -0.41
N GLU A 121 -11.17 -0.88 0.54
CA GLU A 121 -11.53 -0.79 1.97
C GLU A 121 -11.33 0.62 2.53
N ILE A 122 -10.23 1.27 2.21
CA ILE A 122 -9.93 2.62 2.72
C ILE A 122 -10.48 3.76 1.86
N GLY A 123 -11.19 3.42 0.78
CA GLY A 123 -11.74 4.41 -0.16
C GLY A 123 -10.67 5.27 -0.82
N TYR A 124 -9.46 4.73 -0.98
CA TYR A 124 -8.35 5.49 -1.53
C TYR A 124 -8.42 5.56 -3.05
N ARG A 125 -8.41 6.78 -3.56
CA ARG A 125 -8.20 7.07 -4.98
C ARG A 125 -6.81 7.66 -5.13
N GLN A 126 -5.97 7.04 -5.97
CA GLN A 126 -4.63 7.57 -6.26
C GLN A 126 -4.70 9.06 -6.60
N SER A 127 -3.76 9.84 -6.06
CA SER A 127 -3.64 11.25 -6.43
C SER A 127 -3.48 11.38 -7.95
N PRO A 128 -4.03 12.45 -8.57
CA PRO A 128 -3.83 12.68 -9.99
C PRO A 128 -2.35 12.75 -10.29
N GLN A 129 -1.94 12.24 -11.43
CA GLN A 129 -0.51 12.20 -11.78
C GLN A 129 0.05 13.61 -12.02
N ILE A 130 -0.79 14.48 -12.58
CA ILE A 130 -0.53 15.91 -12.69
C ILE A 130 -1.20 16.59 -11.50
N SER A 131 -0.43 16.92 -10.48
CA SER A 131 -0.93 17.34 -9.16
C SER A 131 -1.71 18.66 -9.14
N PHE A 132 -1.50 19.54 -10.10
CA PHE A 132 -2.19 20.84 -10.19
C PHE A 132 -3.47 20.81 -11.05
N LEU A 133 -3.74 19.69 -11.75
CA LEU A 133 -4.96 19.52 -12.53
C LEU A 133 -5.98 18.63 -11.81
N PRO A 134 -7.27 18.96 -11.88
CA PRO A 134 -8.31 18.09 -11.33
C PRO A 134 -8.30 16.72 -12.01
N ARG A 135 -8.71 15.68 -11.28
CA ARG A 135 -8.76 14.29 -11.80
C ARG A 135 -9.63 14.13 -13.06
N THR A 136 -10.67 14.94 -13.16
CA THR A 136 -11.61 14.93 -14.29
C THR A 136 -11.02 15.50 -15.55
N ASN A 137 -9.89 16.24 -15.45
CA ASN A 137 -9.22 16.85 -16.59
C ASN A 137 -8.78 15.77 -17.61
N PRO A 138 -9.06 15.93 -18.90
CA PRO A 138 -8.70 14.96 -19.93
C PRO A 138 -7.21 14.70 -20.02
N LEU A 139 -6.36 15.68 -19.75
CA LEU A 139 -4.91 15.51 -19.70
C LEU A 139 -4.47 14.53 -18.60
N ASN A 140 -5.08 14.59 -17.40
CA ASN A 140 -4.80 13.63 -16.34
C ASN A 140 -5.25 12.21 -16.72
N LYS A 141 -6.38 12.08 -17.43
CA LYS A 141 -6.86 10.78 -17.92
C LYS A 141 -5.94 10.21 -18.99
N LEU A 142 -5.53 11.03 -19.94
CA LEU A 142 -4.63 10.65 -21.03
C LEU A 142 -3.25 10.26 -20.46
N TYR A 143 -2.70 11.12 -19.60
CA TYR A 143 -1.39 10.87 -18.98
C TYR A 143 -1.37 9.61 -18.14
N SER A 144 -2.41 9.35 -17.33
CA SER A 144 -2.51 8.13 -16.53
C SER A 144 -2.63 6.85 -17.37
N ARG A 145 -3.14 6.96 -18.61
CA ARG A 145 -3.26 5.84 -19.54
C ARG A 145 -1.93 5.45 -20.17
N TYR A 146 -1.13 6.45 -20.58
CA TYR A 146 0.13 6.22 -21.31
C TYR A 146 1.36 6.18 -20.39
N PHE A 147 1.34 6.88 -19.27
CA PHE A 147 2.48 7.00 -18.34
C PHE A 147 2.11 6.65 -16.89
N PRO A 148 1.59 5.45 -16.62
CA PRO A 148 1.09 5.09 -15.29
C PRO A 148 2.16 5.11 -14.19
N GLN A 149 3.44 5.12 -14.59
CA GLN A 149 4.58 5.06 -13.66
C GLN A 149 5.21 6.42 -13.35
N LEU A 150 5.02 7.40 -14.23
CA LEU A 150 5.65 8.71 -14.10
C LEU A 150 4.75 9.65 -13.29
N ARG A 151 5.07 9.83 -12.02
CA ARG A 151 4.48 10.90 -11.22
C ARG A 151 5.23 12.19 -11.54
N VAL A 152 4.70 12.99 -12.44
CA VAL A 152 5.30 14.26 -12.77
C VAL A 152 5.06 15.22 -11.61
N ARG A 153 6.13 15.62 -10.94
CA ARG A 153 6.07 16.69 -9.95
C ARG A 153 5.66 17.96 -10.68
N GLY A 154 4.59 18.61 -10.24
CA GLY A 154 4.00 19.79 -10.89
C GLY A 154 5.00 20.90 -11.23
N LYS A 155 6.09 21.03 -10.47
CA LYS A 155 7.20 21.95 -10.75
C LYS A 155 7.90 21.68 -12.09
N ILE A 156 8.11 20.41 -12.47
CA ILE A 156 8.78 20.05 -13.74
C ILE A 156 7.89 20.39 -14.93
N ILE A 157 6.59 20.09 -14.84
CA ILE A 157 5.65 20.46 -15.92
C ILE A 157 5.55 21.99 -16.04
N ALA A 158 5.46 22.73 -14.93
CA ALA A 158 5.42 24.19 -14.95
C ALA A 158 6.66 24.77 -15.66
N ILE A 159 7.85 24.23 -15.37
CA ILE A 159 9.11 24.63 -16.03
C ILE A 159 9.06 24.31 -17.51
N VAL A 160 8.63 23.13 -17.91
CA VAL A 160 8.55 22.73 -19.34
C VAL A 160 7.55 23.60 -20.10
N ILE A 161 6.37 23.85 -19.52
CA ILE A 161 5.35 24.73 -20.13
C ILE A 161 5.88 26.16 -20.25
N ALA A 162 6.51 26.70 -19.19
CA ALA A 162 7.09 28.04 -19.21
C ALA A 162 8.20 28.16 -20.26
N SER A 163 9.07 27.15 -20.40
CA SER A 163 10.12 27.15 -21.44
C SER A 163 9.55 27.08 -22.86
N LEU A 164 8.49 26.31 -23.09
CA LEU A 164 7.82 26.24 -24.39
C LEU A 164 7.14 27.57 -24.77
N ILE A 165 6.47 28.22 -23.81
CA ILE A 165 5.88 29.55 -23.98
C ILE A 165 6.96 30.57 -24.30
N TYR A 166 8.09 30.53 -23.59
CA TYR A 166 9.20 31.44 -23.81
C TYR A 166 9.82 31.30 -25.21
N VAL A 167 10.02 30.05 -25.66
CA VAL A 167 10.51 29.77 -27.03
C VAL A 167 9.51 30.24 -28.09
N ALA A 168 8.21 30.04 -27.88
CA ALA A 168 7.18 30.52 -28.80
C ALA A 168 7.12 32.04 -28.88
N LEU A 169 7.30 32.76 -27.76
CA LEU A 169 7.38 34.22 -27.73
C LEU A 169 8.61 34.75 -28.47
N ILE A 170 9.77 34.13 -28.28
CA ILE A 170 10.99 34.51 -29.03
C ILE A 170 10.78 34.29 -30.54
N ALA A 171 10.19 33.16 -30.95
CA ALA A 171 9.90 32.90 -32.35
C ALA A 171 8.92 33.91 -32.97
N ALA A 172 7.89 34.32 -32.20
CA ALA A 172 6.94 35.34 -32.63
C ALA A 172 7.59 36.75 -32.78
N VAL A 173 8.43 37.12 -31.82
CA VAL A 173 9.18 38.41 -31.89
C VAL A 173 10.15 38.41 -33.08
N PHE A 174 10.87 37.30 -33.28
CA PHE A 174 11.80 37.17 -34.42
C PHE A 174 11.05 37.27 -35.75
N LYS A 175 9.86 36.68 -35.87
CA LYS A 175 9.03 36.82 -37.08
C LYS A 175 8.55 38.24 -37.33
N LEU A 176 8.30 39.02 -36.29
CA LEU A 176 7.91 40.43 -36.38
C LEU A 176 9.07 41.35 -36.81
N ILE A 177 10.31 41.00 -36.46
CA ILE A 177 11.49 41.81 -36.75
C ILE A 177 12.01 41.55 -38.20
N VAL A 178 11.77 40.38 -38.74
CA VAL A 178 12.24 39.92 -40.06
C VAL A 178 11.24 40.23 -41.19
N GLN A 179 10.01 40.66 -40.84
CA GLN A 179 9.02 41.25 -41.78
C GLN A 179 9.20 42.74 -41.89
#